data_97d1862bfbf40e1cb8a9d7694a634570
#
_entry.id   97d1862bfbf40e1cb8a9d7694a634570
#
_cell.length_a   1.000
_cell.length_b   1.000
_cell.length_c   1.000
_cell.angle_alpha   90.00
_cell.angle_beta   90.00
_cell.angle_gamma   90.00
#
_symmetry.space_group_name_H-M   'P 1'
#
loop_
_entity.id
_entity.type
_entity.pdbx_description
1 polymer ?
#
loop_
_entity_poly.entity_id
_entity_poly.type
_entity_poly.pdbx_seq_one_letter_code
_entity_poly.pdbx_strand_id
1 'polypeptide(L)'
;LSNLKIEKTISGGSVANSIVGLSKFDNEVGFIGKISDDEFGKKYEKGLKDENVIYFYTKKKENLPTGTCLILVTPDSERTMCTFLGIAGKINEKDVDENIIKKSKITFLEGYLWDEGEPKKAFDKAISYSNISAMSLSDKFCVERHKNDFLNLVKNKLEIIFANEQEILSLIDAKSIEEVVSFSKQ
;
A
#
# COMPACT_ATOMS: atom_id res chain seq x y z
N LEU A 1 -2.88 -28.05 6.05
CA LEU A 1 -3.53 -26.88 6.68
C LEU A 1 -4.50 -27.26 7.77
N SER A 2 -5.17 -28.44 7.68
CA SER A 2 -6.16 -28.90 8.67
C SER A 2 -5.66 -29.00 10.12
N ASN A 3 -4.36 -29.07 10.34
CA ASN A 3 -3.74 -29.17 11.67
C ASN A 3 -3.19 -27.82 12.18
N LEU A 4 -3.35 -26.74 11.42
CA LEU A 4 -2.90 -25.41 11.82
C LEU A 4 -3.99 -24.72 12.65
N LYS A 5 -3.58 -24.13 13.77
CA LYS A 5 -4.44 -23.31 14.60
C LYS A 5 -4.25 -21.84 14.25
N ILE A 6 -5.34 -21.13 14.02
CA ILE A 6 -5.30 -19.68 13.88
C ILE A 6 -5.14 -19.07 15.26
N GLU A 7 -4.00 -18.48 15.54
CA GLU A 7 -3.70 -17.83 16.81
C GLU A 7 -4.37 -16.44 16.90
N LYS A 8 -4.36 -15.68 15.80
CA LYS A 8 -4.88 -14.32 15.78
C LYS A 8 -5.38 -13.92 14.39
N THR A 9 -6.45 -13.14 14.35
CA THR A 9 -6.93 -12.45 13.14
C THR A 9 -6.95 -10.95 13.43
N ILE A 10 -6.20 -10.17 12.66
CA ILE A 10 -6.06 -8.71 12.82
C ILE A 10 -6.19 -8.00 11.48
N SER A 11 -6.58 -6.73 11.52
CA SER A 11 -6.44 -5.84 10.38
C SER A 11 -4.97 -5.60 10.08
N GLY A 12 -4.58 -5.58 8.82
CA GLY A 12 -3.20 -5.42 8.38
C GLY A 12 -3.12 -4.80 7.00
N GLY A 13 -1.96 -4.91 6.39
CA GLY A 13 -1.58 -4.27 5.15
C GLY A 13 -0.51 -3.21 5.40
N SER A 14 0.49 -3.11 4.52
CA SER A 14 1.68 -2.27 4.73
C SER A 14 1.31 -0.79 4.88
N VAL A 15 0.52 -0.23 3.95
CA VAL A 15 0.02 1.15 4.06
C VAL A 15 -0.86 1.33 5.29
N ALA A 16 -1.79 0.42 5.52
CA ALA A 16 -2.69 0.52 6.68
C ALA A 16 -1.92 0.53 8.01
N ASN A 17 -0.88 -0.30 8.14
CA ASN A 17 -0.02 -0.31 9.32
C ASN A 17 0.73 1.03 9.50
N SER A 18 1.21 1.63 8.41
CA SER A 18 1.87 2.95 8.42
C SER A 18 0.91 4.05 8.86
N ILE A 19 -0.32 4.03 8.32
CA ILE A 19 -1.37 5.00 8.66
C ILE A 19 -1.82 4.85 10.12
N VAL A 20 -1.98 3.63 10.62
CA VAL A 20 -2.27 3.36 12.04
C VAL A 20 -1.13 3.88 12.92
N GLY A 21 0.12 3.68 12.52
CA GLY A 21 1.27 4.24 13.22
C GLY A 21 1.21 5.78 13.29
N LEU A 22 0.90 6.45 12.19
CA LEU A 22 0.75 7.91 12.14
C LEU A 22 -0.42 8.42 13.00
N SER A 23 -1.53 7.70 13.05
CA SER A 23 -2.67 8.02 13.93
C SER A 23 -2.25 8.05 15.41
N LYS A 24 -1.36 7.14 15.83
CA LYS A 24 -0.84 7.10 17.21
C LYS A 24 0.08 8.27 17.58
N PHE A 25 0.50 9.04 16.59
CA PHE A 25 1.23 10.31 16.77
C PHE A 25 0.31 11.53 16.62
N ASP A 26 -0.98 11.38 16.90
CA ASP A 26 -2.01 12.44 16.86
C ASP A 26 -2.17 13.10 15.48
N ASN A 27 -1.86 12.38 14.38
CA ASN A 27 -2.14 12.86 13.05
C ASN A 27 -3.57 12.49 12.64
N GLU A 28 -4.23 13.40 11.92
CA GLU A 28 -5.46 13.09 11.20
C GLU A 28 -5.11 12.30 9.95
N VAL A 29 -5.59 11.06 9.89
CA VAL A 29 -5.22 10.12 8.83
C VAL A 29 -6.44 9.45 8.21
N GLY A 30 -6.35 9.17 6.92
CA GLY A 30 -7.37 8.46 6.16
C GLY A 30 -6.79 7.32 5.34
N PHE A 31 -7.62 6.35 5.04
CA PHE A 31 -7.26 5.19 4.24
C PHE A 31 -8.30 4.97 3.14
N ILE A 32 -7.82 4.85 1.91
CA ILE A 32 -8.59 4.44 0.74
C ILE A 32 -8.16 3.04 0.36
N GLY A 33 -9.09 2.10 0.40
CA GLY A 33 -8.83 0.70 0.04
C GLY A 33 -10.11 -0.07 -0.11
N LYS A 34 -10.10 -1.13 -0.90
CA LYS A 34 -11.31 -1.85 -1.29
C LYS A 34 -11.51 -3.11 -0.44
N ILE A 35 -12.70 -3.24 0.12
CA ILE A 35 -13.15 -4.42 0.88
C ILE A 35 -14.53 -4.86 0.39
N SER A 36 -14.91 -6.10 0.63
CA SER A 36 -16.27 -6.61 0.40
C SER A 36 -17.13 -6.48 1.66
N ASP A 37 -18.46 -6.53 1.50
CA ASP A 37 -19.37 -6.65 2.64
C ASP A 37 -19.44 -8.11 3.13
N ASP A 38 -18.33 -8.58 3.63
CA ASP A 38 -18.15 -9.88 4.25
C ASP A 38 -17.63 -9.75 5.69
N GLU A 39 -17.43 -10.87 6.37
CA GLU A 39 -16.97 -10.90 7.76
C GLU A 39 -15.60 -10.21 7.93
N PHE A 40 -14.66 -10.48 7.01
CA PHE A 40 -13.32 -9.88 7.07
C PHE A 40 -13.35 -8.40 6.76
N GLY A 41 -14.19 -7.95 5.81
CA GLY A 41 -14.38 -6.53 5.52
C GLY A 41 -14.93 -5.77 6.72
N LYS A 42 -15.91 -6.34 7.45
CA LYS A 42 -16.44 -5.74 8.68
C LYS A 42 -15.38 -5.66 9.78
N LYS A 43 -14.59 -6.71 9.96
CA LYS A 43 -13.47 -6.72 10.92
C LYS A 43 -12.41 -5.69 10.56
N TYR A 44 -12.07 -5.59 9.27
CA TYR A 44 -11.07 -4.65 8.77
C TYR A 44 -11.48 -3.19 9.01
N GLU A 45 -12.69 -2.82 8.57
CA GLU A 45 -13.22 -1.49 8.78
C GLU A 45 -13.27 -1.11 10.27
N LYS A 46 -13.77 -2.04 11.10
CA LYS A 46 -13.78 -1.84 12.56
C LYS A 46 -12.38 -1.63 13.11
N GLY A 47 -11.41 -2.46 12.70
CA GLY A 47 -10.04 -2.37 13.17
C GLY A 47 -9.39 -1.02 12.84
N LEU A 48 -9.63 -0.45 11.65
CA LEU A 48 -9.15 0.89 11.31
C LEU A 48 -9.82 1.98 12.15
N LYS A 49 -11.14 1.89 12.35
CA LYS A 49 -11.88 2.83 13.19
C LYS A 49 -11.42 2.81 14.66
N ASP A 50 -11.17 1.63 15.23
CA ASP A 50 -10.69 1.47 16.59
C ASP A 50 -9.28 2.12 16.77
N GLU A 51 -8.52 2.29 15.69
CA GLU A 51 -7.21 2.97 15.65
C GLU A 51 -7.31 4.43 15.15
N ASN A 52 -8.51 5.05 15.17
CA ASN A 52 -8.77 6.42 14.74
C ASN A 52 -8.39 6.73 13.27
N VAL A 53 -8.42 5.75 12.39
CA VAL A 53 -8.23 5.94 10.96
C VAL A 53 -9.57 6.15 10.27
N ILE A 54 -9.71 7.23 9.50
CA ILE A 54 -10.89 7.49 8.69
C ILE A 54 -10.85 6.59 7.45
N TYR A 55 -11.87 5.77 7.28
CA TYR A 55 -11.93 4.84 6.15
C TYR A 55 -12.84 5.38 5.05
N PHE A 56 -12.29 5.62 3.86
CA PHE A 56 -12.96 6.25 2.72
C PHE A 56 -13.36 5.24 1.64
N TYR A 57 -14.14 4.25 1.99
CA TYR A 57 -14.71 3.32 1.03
C TYR A 57 -16.09 2.86 1.49
N THR A 58 -17.07 2.99 0.62
CA THR A 58 -18.42 2.45 0.90
C THR A 58 -18.46 0.98 0.58
N LYS A 59 -18.44 0.18 1.61
CA LYS A 59 -18.51 -1.27 1.55
C LYS A 59 -19.79 -1.74 0.84
N LYS A 60 -19.64 -2.65 -0.09
CA LYS A 60 -20.74 -3.30 -0.84
C LYS A 60 -20.41 -4.76 -1.08
N LYS A 61 -21.43 -5.54 -1.48
CA LYS A 61 -21.20 -6.92 -1.89
C LYS A 61 -20.46 -6.94 -3.21
N GLU A 62 -19.20 -7.33 -3.16
CA GLU A 62 -18.31 -7.46 -4.31
C GLU A 62 -18.32 -8.88 -4.87
N ASN A 63 -17.83 -9.05 -6.09
CA ASN A 63 -17.67 -10.36 -6.75
C ASN A 63 -16.48 -11.17 -6.21
N LEU A 64 -15.58 -10.53 -5.46
CA LEU A 64 -14.46 -11.15 -4.76
C LEU A 64 -14.54 -10.84 -3.27
N PRO A 65 -14.05 -11.74 -2.41
CA PRO A 65 -14.01 -11.48 -0.97
C PRO A 65 -12.95 -10.42 -0.64
N THR A 66 -13.03 -9.93 0.58
CA THR A 66 -11.99 -9.08 1.19
C THR A 66 -10.63 -9.76 1.15
N GLY A 67 -9.58 -9.00 0.85
CA GLY A 67 -8.21 -9.52 0.83
C GLY A 67 -7.78 -10.07 2.18
N THR A 68 -7.02 -11.16 2.16
CA THR A 68 -6.52 -11.84 3.35
C THR A 68 -5.08 -12.26 3.16
N CYS A 69 -4.34 -12.37 4.26
CA CYS A 69 -3.00 -12.95 4.26
C CYS A 69 -2.89 -13.98 5.38
N LEU A 70 -2.60 -15.22 5.02
CA LEU A 70 -2.22 -16.25 5.98
C LEU A 70 -0.72 -16.13 6.25
N ILE A 71 -0.38 -15.85 7.50
CA ILE A 71 1.02 -15.71 7.93
C ILE A 71 1.38 -16.95 8.75
N LEU A 72 2.32 -17.72 8.23
CA LEU A 72 2.91 -18.86 8.92
C LEU A 72 4.18 -18.37 9.61
N VAL A 73 4.26 -18.63 10.92
CA VAL A 73 5.44 -18.27 11.72
C VAL A 73 6.09 -19.56 12.16
N THR A 74 7.36 -19.74 11.81
CA THR A 74 8.17 -20.90 12.20
C THR A 74 8.89 -20.66 13.55
N PRO A 75 9.39 -21.72 14.24
CA PRO A 75 10.02 -21.58 15.56
C PRO A 75 11.24 -20.64 15.59
N ASP A 76 11.90 -20.42 14.45
CA ASP A 76 13.00 -19.47 14.25
C ASP A 76 12.53 -18.02 14.04
N SER A 77 11.21 -17.77 14.20
CA SER A 77 10.56 -16.47 14.01
C SER A 77 10.50 -15.98 12.56
N GLU A 78 10.82 -16.81 11.59
CA GLU A 78 10.64 -16.49 10.18
C GLU A 78 9.16 -16.54 9.79
N ARG A 79 8.79 -15.70 8.81
CA ARG A 79 7.40 -15.56 8.36
C ARG A 79 7.25 -15.88 6.88
N THR A 80 6.34 -16.78 6.59
CA THR A 80 5.87 -17.02 5.22
C THR A 80 4.49 -16.41 5.06
N MET A 81 4.35 -15.52 4.08
CA MET A 81 3.11 -14.79 3.81
C MET A 81 2.41 -15.37 2.58
N CYS A 82 1.21 -15.91 2.77
CA CYS A 82 0.36 -16.40 1.69
C CYS A 82 -0.76 -15.37 1.48
N THR A 83 -0.53 -14.42 0.57
CA THR A 83 -1.43 -13.29 0.33
C THR A 83 -2.41 -13.58 -0.78
N PHE A 84 -3.69 -13.35 -0.49
CA PHE A 84 -4.77 -13.29 -1.46
C PHE A 84 -5.35 -11.87 -1.45
N LEU A 85 -5.09 -11.10 -2.48
CA LEU A 85 -5.52 -9.70 -2.54
C LEU A 85 -7.04 -9.53 -2.62
N GLY A 86 -7.75 -10.52 -3.16
CA GLY A 86 -9.20 -10.44 -3.29
C GLY A 86 -9.64 -9.17 -4.01
N ILE A 87 -10.65 -8.50 -3.47
CA ILE A 87 -11.17 -7.28 -4.05
C ILE A 87 -10.22 -6.08 -3.88
N ALA A 88 -9.30 -6.10 -2.93
CA ALA A 88 -8.33 -5.02 -2.75
C ALA A 88 -7.47 -4.79 -4.01
N GLY A 89 -7.08 -5.88 -4.70
CA GLY A 89 -6.36 -5.80 -5.97
C GLY A 89 -7.19 -5.30 -7.17
N LYS A 90 -8.47 -4.93 -6.94
CA LYS A 90 -9.38 -4.40 -7.96
C LYS A 90 -9.77 -2.96 -7.68
N ILE A 91 -8.92 -2.24 -6.95
CA ILE A 91 -9.09 -0.79 -6.80
C ILE A 91 -9.04 -0.11 -8.17
N ASN A 92 -9.85 0.93 -8.36
CA ASN A 92 -9.93 1.64 -9.64
C ASN A 92 -10.11 3.15 -9.40
N GLU A 93 -10.08 3.93 -10.46
CA GLU A 93 -10.16 5.40 -10.38
C GLU A 93 -11.44 5.94 -9.72
N LYS A 94 -12.57 5.17 -9.75
CA LYS A 94 -13.83 5.56 -9.11
C LYS A 94 -13.78 5.42 -7.59
N ASP A 95 -12.89 4.58 -7.08
CA ASP A 95 -12.68 4.37 -5.65
C ASP A 95 -11.84 5.51 -5.03
N VAL A 96 -11.22 6.38 -5.86
CA VAL A 96 -10.40 7.52 -5.44
C VAL A 96 -11.23 8.80 -5.51
N ASP A 97 -11.60 9.35 -4.35
CA ASP A 97 -12.26 10.65 -4.25
C ASP A 97 -11.23 11.79 -4.28
N GLU A 98 -11.27 12.59 -5.35
CA GLU A 98 -10.35 13.72 -5.55
C GLU A 98 -10.43 14.78 -4.45
N ASN A 99 -11.60 14.97 -3.84
CA ASN A 99 -11.77 15.99 -2.79
C ASN A 99 -11.04 15.56 -1.50
N ILE A 100 -10.99 14.27 -1.22
CA ILE A 100 -10.23 13.73 -0.08
C ILE A 100 -8.73 13.90 -0.35
N ILE A 101 -8.29 13.55 -1.55
CA ILE A 101 -6.88 13.70 -1.96
C ILE A 101 -6.45 15.17 -1.88
N LYS A 102 -7.21 16.09 -2.47
CA LYS A 102 -6.91 17.55 -2.46
C LYS A 102 -6.83 18.16 -1.06
N LYS A 103 -7.60 17.63 -0.10
CA LYS A 103 -7.57 18.08 1.30
C LYS A 103 -6.41 17.51 2.10
N SER A 104 -5.83 16.40 1.65
CA SER A 104 -4.72 15.74 2.33
C SER A 104 -3.41 16.49 2.07
N LYS A 105 -2.57 16.65 3.09
CA LYS A 105 -1.23 17.23 2.92
C LYS A 105 -0.34 16.29 2.10
N ILE A 106 -0.38 15.00 2.42
CA ILE A 106 0.43 13.96 1.78
C ILE A 106 -0.48 12.81 1.38
N THR A 107 -0.35 12.34 0.15
CA THR A 107 -0.95 11.09 -0.33
C THR A 107 0.13 10.03 -0.39
N PHE A 108 -0.03 8.97 0.40
CA PHE A 108 0.93 7.88 0.46
C PHE A 108 0.44 6.66 -0.32
N LEU A 109 1.25 6.21 -1.25
CA LEU A 109 0.98 5.12 -2.19
C LEU A 109 1.91 3.93 -1.92
N GLU A 110 1.52 2.76 -2.41
CA GLU A 110 2.28 1.53 -2.24
C GLU A 110 2.48 0.80 -3.55
N GLY A 111 3.72 0.43 -3.84
CA GLY A 111 4.10 -0.22 -5.09
C GLY A 111 3.46 -1.59 -5.32
N TYR A 112 3.08 -2.32 -4.28
CA TYR A 112 2.47 -3.65 -4.43
C TYR A 112 1.19 -3.68 -5.28
N LEU A 113 0.42 -2.59 -5.27
CA LEU A 113 -0.81 -2.48 -6.07
C LEU A 113 -0.60 -1.79 -7.42
N TRP A 114 0.64 -1.50 -7.79
CA TRP A 114 0.97 -0.94 -9.09
C TRP A 114 0.88 -2.02 -10.19
N ASP A 115 -0.32 -2.52 -10.44
CA ASP A 115 -0.58 -3.46 -11.53
C ASP A 115 -1.24 -2.74 -12.72
N GLU A 116 -1.03 -3.27 -13.92
CA GLU A 116 -1.64 -2.71 -15.12
C GLU A 116 -3.17 -2.72 -15.08
N GLY A 117 -3.77 -1.78 -15.78
CA GLY A 117 -5.21 -1.62 -15.86
C GLY A 117 -5.77 -0.70 -14.79
N GLU A 118 -6.83 -1.12 -14.11
CA GLU A 118 -7.59 -0.24 -13.20
C GLU A 118 -6.81 0.23 -11.96
N PRO A 119 -5.97 -0.60 -11.28
CA PRO A 119 -5.18 -0.12 -10.16
C PRO A 119 -4.21 1.00 -10.55
N LYS A 120 -3.52 0.87 -11.69
CA LYS A 120 -2.62 1.92 -12.20
C LYS A 120 -3.34 3.24 -12.46
N LYS A 121 -4.56 3.21 -13.00
CA LYS A 121 -5.39 4.41 -13.20
C LYS A 121 -5.78 5.07 -11.87
N ALA A 122 -6.08 4.25 -10.85
CA ALA A 122 -6.36 4.78 -9.52
C ALA A 122 -5.16 5.54 -8.93
N PHE A 123 -3.96 5.00 -9.10
CA PHE A 123 -2.72 5.64 -8.68
C PHE A 123 -2.44 6.93 -9.47
N ASP A 124 -2.54 6.90 -10.78
CA ASP A 124 -2.36 8.09 -11.63
C ASP A 124 -3.34 9.20 -11.24
N LYS A 125 -4.61 8.85 -10.95
CA LYS A 125 -5.59 9.80 -10.45
C LYS A 125 -5.19 10.36 -9.08
N ALA A 126 -4.80 9.51 -8.13
CA ALA A 126 -4.38 9.95 -6.80
C ALA A 126 -3.19 10.91 -6.88
N ILE A 127 -2.16 10.59 -7.66
CA ILE A 127 -0.99 11.44 -7.89
C ILE A 127 -1.39 12.79 -8.49
N SER A 128 -2.28 12.79 -9.50
CA SER A 128 -2.67 14.03 -10.21
C SER A 128 -3.40 15.05 -9.34
N TYR A 129 -4.02 14.61 -8.23
CA TYR A 129 -4.72 15.48 -7.29
C TYR A 129 -3.99 15.69 -5.97
N SER A 130 -2.85 15.04 -5.76
CA SER A 130 -2.06 15.15 -4.53
C SER A 130 -1.39 16.51 -4.39
N ASN A 131 -1.31 17.01 -3.16
CA ASN A 131 -0.45 18.16 -2.84
C ASN A 131 1.01 17.73 -2.73
N ILE A 132 1.26 16.60 -2.06
CA ILE A 132 2.56 15.93 -1.97
C ILE A 132 2.29 14.45 -2.18
N SER A 133 2.95 13.87 -3.18
CA SER A 133 2.87 12.44 -3.47
C SER A 133 4.04 11.71 -2.83
N ALA A 134 3.75 10.73 -2.01
CA ALA A 134 4.74 9.85 -1.40
C ALA A 134 4.46 8.40 -1.80
N MET A 135 5.50 7.60 -2.01
CA MET A 135 5.35 6.21 -2.39
C MET A 135 6.40 5.31 -1.73
N SER A 136 5.96 4.13 -1.27
CA SER A 136 6.86 3.03 -0.94
C SER A 136 7.08 2.17 -2.19
N LEU A 137 8.34 1.81 -2.46
CA LEU A 137 8.67 0.90 -3.55
C LEU A 137 8.29 -0.55 -3.24
N SER A 138 8.00 -0.85 -1.97
CA SER A 138 7.39 -2.06 -1.42
C SER A 138 8.31 -3.26 -1.27
N ASP A 139 8.88 -3.80 -2.34
CA ASP A 139 9.95 -4.80 -2.33
C ASP A 139 10.73 -4.82 -3.65
N LYS A 140 11.88 -5.52 -3.62
CA LYS A 140 12.76 -5.65 -4.79
C LYS A 140 12.07 -6.28 -5.99
N PHE A 141 11.22 -7.30 -5.79
CA PHE A 141 10.52 -7.97 -6.89
C PHE A 141 9.48 -7.05 -7.54
N CYS A 142 8.84 -6.21 -6.73
CA CYS A 142 7.93 -5.19 -7.23
C CYS A 142 8.68 -4.17 -8.08
N VAL A 143 9.82 -3.69 -7.60
CA VAL A 143 10.70 -2.77 -8.35
C VAL A 143 11.16 -3.39 -9.68
N GLU A 144 11.65 -4.62 -9.68
CA GLU A 144 12.11 -5.30 -10.89
C GLU A 144 10.98 -5.47 -11.92
N ARG A 145 9.78 -5.79 -11.47
CA ARG A 145 8.59 -5.95 -12.32
C ARG A 145 8.13 -4.66 -12.96
N HIS A 146 8.21 -3.54 -12.24
CA HIS A 146 7.69 -2.23 -12.64
C HIS A 146 8.76 -1.15 -12.80
N LYS A 147 10.01 -1.54 -13.03
CA LYS A 147 11.19 -0.69 -12.98
C LYS A 147 11.05 0.61 -13.77
N ASN A 148 10.66 0.53 -15.05
CA ASN A 148 10.53 1.69 -15.90
C ASN A 148 9.45 2.66 -15.43
N ASP A 149 8.33 2.14 -14.97
CA ASP A 149 7.23 2.93 -14.41
C ASP A 149 7.67 3.63 -13.13
N PHE A 150 8.27 2.89 -12.20
CA PHE A 150 8.74 3.44 -10.93
C PHE A 150 9.82 4.48 -11.13
N LEU A 151 10.76 4.25 -12.05
CA LEU A 151 11.79 5.24 -12.38
C LEU A 151 11.17 6.52 -12.94
N ASN A 152 10.14 6.40 -13.80
CA ASN A 152 9.42 7.56 -14.31
C ASN A 152 8.64 8.30 -13.22
N LEU A 153 7.98 7.57 -12.29
CA LEU A 153 7.31 8.17 -11.15
C LEU A 153 8.28 8.94 -10.26
N VAL A 154 9.41 8.30 -9.90
CA VAL A 154 10.47 8.90 -9.06
C VAL A 154 11.04 10.17 -9.67
N LYS A 155 11.28 10.18 -10.96
CA LYS A 155 11.87 11.34 -11.64
C LYS A 155 10.91 12.49 -11.89
N ASN A 156 9.61 12.20 -12.04
CA ASN A 156 8.70 13.17 -12.65
C ASN A 156 7.40 13.45 -11.86
N LYS A 157 7.06 12.62 -10.88
CA LYS A 157 5.72 12.66 -10.29
C LYS A 157 5.68 12.57 -8.75
N LEU A 158 6.74 12.08 -8.12
CA LEU A 158 6.76 11.86 -6.67
C LEU A 158 7.70 12.83 -5.98
N GLU A 159 7.26 13.39 -4.86
CA GLU A 159 8.09 14.25 -4.01
C GLU A 159 8.84 13.46 -2.94
N ILE A 160 8.27 12.32 -2.48
CA ILE A 160 8.86 11.52 -1.41
C ILE A 160 8.84 10.05 -1.79
N ILE A 161 9.96 9.36 -1.57
CA ILE A 161 10.09 7.93 -1.82
C ILE A 161 10.60 7.24 -0.57
N PHE A 162 9.97 6.13 -0.23
CA PHE A 162 10.42 5.21 0.80
C PHE A 162 10.90 3.92 0.13
N ALA A 163 12.17 3.61 0.37
CA ALA A 163 12.79 2.41 -0.17
C ALA A 163 13.86 1.89 0.81
N ASN A 164 14.00 0.59 0.89
CA ASN A 164 15.20 0.02 1.50
C ASN A 164 16.37 0.01 0.49
N GLU A 165 17.55 -0.37 0.97
CA GLU A 165 18.75 -0.38 0.15
C GLU A 165 18.60 -1.25 -1.11
N GLN A 166 18.05 -2.45 -0.98
CA GLN A 166 17.89 -3.38 -2.10
C GLN A 166 16.91 -2.86 -3.16
N GLU A 167 15.85 -2.23 -2.73
CA GLU A 167 14.84 -1.63 -3.61
C GLU A 167 15.43 -0.49 -4.44
N ILE A 168 16.11 0.45 -3.78
CA ILE A 168 16.64 1.63 -4.49
C ILE A 168 17.83 1.30 -5.36
N LEU A 169 18.72 0.40 -4.94
CA LEU A 169 19.81 -0.09 -5.79
C LEU A 169 19.28 -0.80 -7.03
N SER A 170 18.22 -1.62 -6.88
CA SER A 170 17.57 -2.31 -8.01
C SER A 170 16.89 -1.33 -8.96
N LEU A 171 16.27 -0.26 -8.44
CA LEU A 171 15.54 0.71 -9.26
C LEU A 171 16.46 1.42 -10.26
N ILE A 172 17.64 1.85 -9.81
CA ILE A 172 18.55 2.68 -10.63
C ILE A 172 19.79 1.94 -11.12
N ASP A 173 19.86 0.60 -10.95
CA ASP A 173 21.03 -0.23 -11.27
C ASP A 173 22.32 0.22 -10.54
N ALA A 174 22.18 0.84 -9.36
CA ALA A 174 23.30 1.29 -8.60
C ALA A 174 24.00 0.14 -7.86
N LYS A 175 25.30 0.31 -7.62
CA LYS A 175 26.13 -0.66 -6.91
C LYS A 175 26.42 -0.25 -5.47
N SER A 176 26.12 1.01 -5.12
CA SER A 176 26.36 1.54 -3.78
C SER A 176 25.38 2.65 -3.42
N ILE A 177 25.27 2.95 -2.13
CA ILE A 177 24.46 4.06 -1.61
C ILE A 177 25.00 5.42 -2.06
N GLU A 178 26.29 5.56 -2.27
CA GLU A 178 26.90 6.81 -2.78
C GLU A 178 26.38 7.15 -4.19
N GLU A 179 26.17 6.13 -5.04
CA GLU A 179 25.54 6.30 -6.36
C GLU A 179 24.09 6.73 -6.22
N VAL A 180 23.34 6.17 -5.26
CA VAL A 180 21.95 6.59 -4.95
C VAL A 180 21.90 8.04 -4.51
N VAL A 181 22.77 8.45 -3.59
CA VAL A 181 22.87 9.86 -3.13
C VAL A 181 23.22 10.80 -4.30
N SER A 182 24.08 10.36 -5.21
CA SER A 182 24.42 11.14 -6.41
C SER A 182 23.23 11.28 -7.35
N PHE A 183 22.47 10.21 -7.53
CA PHE A 183 21.23 10.21 -8.34
C PHE A 183 20.16 11.14 -7.74
N SER A 184 19.97 11.12 -6.43
CA SER A 184 18.94 11.93 -5.74
C SER A 184 19.19 13.45 -5.77
N LYS A 185 20.38 13.90 -6.20
CA LYS A 185 20.76 15.31 -6.34
C LYS A 185 20.56 15.86 -7.76
N GLN A 186 20.15 15.04 -8.69
CA GLN A 186 19.87 15.42 -10.08
C GLN A 186 18.42 15.87 -10.24
#